data_e1e5e538c9cd8565e84f2eddfa81aaea
#
_entry.id   e1e5e538c9cd8565e84f2eddfa81aaea
#
_cell.length_a   1.000
_cell.length_b   1.000
_cell.length_c   1.000
_cell.angle_alpha   90.00
_cell.angle_beta   90.00
_cell.angle_gamma   90.00
#
_symmetry.space_group_name_H-M   'P 1'
#
loop_
_entity.id
_entity.type
_entity.pdbx_description
1 polymer ?
#
loop_
_entity_poly.entity_id
_entity_poly.type
_entity_poly.pdbx_seq_one_letter_code
_entity_poly.pdbx_strand_id
1 'polypeptide(L)'
;GWHPSVRRIVEEADAASTFLVRLRSARPVERWQASNVTLLGDAIHTMSPGRGEGANTALRDAALLRRALVDAVTDRVPLYRAKARYETEMLRYGFRAVADSRNNPFAPRSGPGGSPV
;
A
#
# COMPACT_ATOMS: atom_id res chain seq x y z
N GLY A 1 16.09 -29.69 8.35
CA GLY A 1 16.11 -29.46 6.90
C GLY A 1 14.72 -29.12 6.38
N TRP A 2 14.60 -28.61 5.17
CA TRP A 2 13.32 -28.30 4.56
C TRP A 2 12.55 -29.58 4.21
N HIS A 3 11.22 -29.48 4.25
CA HIS A 3 10.37 -30.59 3.83
C HIS A 3 10.67 -31.01 2.39
N PRO A 4 10.68 -32.34 2.06
CA PRO A 4 11.04 -32.83 0.71
C PRO A 4 10.27 -32.15 -0.43
N SER A 5 8.98 -31.87 -0.24
CA SER A 5 8.15 -31.17 -1.24
C SER A 5 8.63 -29.75 -1.54
N VAL A 6 9.18 -29.04 -0.54
CA VAL A 6 9.73 -27.68 -0.74
C VAL A 6 11.05 -27.75 -1.50
N ARG A 7 11.91 -28.72 -1.17
CA ARG A 7 13.15 -28.97 -1.91
C ARG A 7 12.86 -29.26 -3.36
N ARG A 8 11.90 -30.13 -3.63
CA ARG A 8 11.49 -30.51 -4.98
C ARG A 8 11.02 -29.31 -5.83
N ILE A 9 10.25 -28.38 -5.23
CA ILE A 9 9.85 -27.13 -5.93
C ILE A 9 11.08 -26.34 -6.39
N VAL A 10 12.13 -26.27 -5.58
CA VAL A 10 13.36 -25.54 -5.93
C VAL A 10 14.17 -26.31 -6.97
N GLU A 11 14.28 -27.62 -6.81
CA GLU A 11 15.05 -28.52 -7.71
C GLU A 11 14.42 -28.59 -9.12
N GLU A 12 13.10 -28.54 -9.21
CA GLU A 12 12.34 -28.58 -10.47
C GLU A 12 12.07 -27.19 -11.07
N ALA A 13 12.52 -26.10 -10.41
CA ALA A 13 12.33 -24.75 -10.93
C ALA A 13 13.12 -24.53 -12.23
N ASP A 14 12.47 -23.94 -13.23
CA ASP A 14 13.14 -23.53 -14.46
C ASP A 14 14.02 -22.31 -14.20
N ALA A 15 15.33 -22.53 -14.18
CA ALA A 15 16.32 -21.46 -13.99
C ALA A 15 16.27 -20.39 -15.09
N ALA A 16 15.87 -20.77 -16.32
CA ALA A 16 15.78 -19.83 -17.43
C ALA A 16 14.60 -18.84 -17.27
N SER A 17 13.56 -19.24 -16.57
CA SER A 17 12.42 -18.37 -16.23
C SER A 17 12.61 -17.59 -14.93
N THR A 18 13.70 -17.82 -14.20
CA THR A 18 14.00 -17.18 -12.92
C THR A 18 14.71 -15.84 -13.15
N PHE A 19 14.21 -14.77 -12.52
CA PHE A 19 14.79 -13.45 -12.64
C PHE A 19 14.84 -12.71 -11.29
N LEU A 20 15.80 -11.80 -11.16
CA LEU A 20 15.98 -10.99 -9.98
C LEU A 20 14.95 -9.85 -9.95
N VAL A 21 14.14 -9.81 -8.91
CA VAL A 21 13.23 -8.69 -8.63
C VAL A 21 13.85 -7.77 -7.57
N ARG A 22 14.08 -6.52 -7.92
CA ARG A 22 14.52 -5.50 -6.97
C ARG A 22 13.29 -4.90 -6.28
N LEU A 23 13.08 -5.24 -5.03
CA LEU A 23 12.02 -4.63 -4.24
C LEU A 23 12.38 -3.18 -3.92
N ARG A 24 11.41 -2.29 -4.13
CA ARG A 24 11.54 -0.86 -3.83
C ARG A 24 10.36 -0.42 -2.97
N SER A 25 10.60 0.58 -2.12
CA SER A 25 9.55 1.24 -1.35
C SER A 25 9.63 2.74 -1.56
N ALA A 26 8.49 3.39 -1.59
CA ALA A 26 8.40 4.83 -1.69
C ALA A 26 9.11 5.51 -0.51
N ARG A 27 9.63 6.70 -0.75
CA ARG A 27 10.07 7.61 0.31
C ARG A 27 8.91 8.51 0.69
N PRO A 28 8.73 8.85 1.97
CA PRO A 28 7.75 9.83 2.38
C PRO A 28 7.92 11.14 1.59
N VAL A 29 6.81 11.67 1.14
CA VAL A 29 6.74 12.95 0.44
C VAL A 29 5.89 13.92 1.26
N GLU A 30 6.22 15.20 1.16
CA GLU A 30 5.39 16.26 1.71
C GLU A 30 4.15 16.50 0.84
N ARG A 31 3.18 17.19 1.40
CA ARG A 31 2.02 17.60 0.62
C ARG A 31 2.46 18.51 -0.53
N TRP A 32 1.97 18.20 -1.71
CA TRP A 32 2.19 19.06 -2.89
C TRP A 32 1.15 20.17 -2.97
N GLN A 33 1.43 21.17 -3.79
CA GLN A 33 0.51 22.29 -4.01
C GLN A 33 -0.83 21.79 -4.56
N ALA A 34 -1.91 22.50 -4.21
CA ALA A 34 -3.23 22.20 -4.74
C ALA A 34 -3.24 22.27 -6.27
N SER A 35 -3.67 21.20 -6.91
CA SER A 35 -3.74 21.05 -8.37
C SER A 35 -4.96 20.21 -8.75
N ASN A 36 -5.21 20.03 -10.04
CA ASN A 36 -6.25 19.14 -10.55
C ASN A 36 -5.80 17.66 -10.58
N VAL A 37 -4.60 17.36 -10.08
CA VAL A 37 -4.03 16.02 -10.03
C VAL A 37 -3.99 15.54 -8.58
N THR A 38 -4.30 14.28 -8.37
CA THR A 38 -4.04 13.56 -7.12
C THR A 38 -3.51 12.16 -7.44
N LEU A 39 -2.99 11.47 -6.44
CA LEU A 39 -2.36 10.16 -6.56
C LEU A 39 -3.03 9.16 -5.62
N LEU A 40 -2.93 7.89 -5.95
CA LEU A 40 -3.40 6.78 -5.12
C LEU A 40 -2.56 5.52 -5.36
N GLY A 41 -2.58 4.59 -4.42
CA GLY A 41 -1.93 3.29 -4.55
C GLY A 41 -0.43 3.37 -4.75
N ASP A 42 0.09 2.49 -5.59
CA ASP A 42 1.53 2.38 -5.84
C ASP A 42 2.14 3.61 -6.52
N ALA A 43 1.33 4.48 -7.12
CA ALA A 43 1.80 5.75 -7.67
C ALA A 43 2.40 6.68 -6.60
N ILE A 44 2.04 6.51 -5.33
CA ILE A 44 2.50 7.35 -4.23
C ILE A 44 3.15 6.57 -3.09
N HIS A 45 2.63 5.41 -2.71
CA HIS A 45 3.11 4.66 -1.56
C HIS A 45 3.40 3.18 -1.87
N THR A 46 4.07 2.90 -3.01
CA THR A 46 4.57 1.56 -3.32
C THR A 46 5.40 1.01 -2.15
N MET A 47 5.21 -0.27 -1.83
CA MET A 47 5.82 -0.90 -0.67
C MET A 47 6.27 -2.33 -0.96
N SER A 48 7.10 -2.90 -0.07
CA SER A 48 7.49 -4.30 -0.15
C SER A 48 6.26 -5.22 -0.09
N PRO A 49 6.17 -6.25 -0.94
CA PRO A 49 5.01 -7.13 -1.00
C PRO A 49 4.89 -8.09 0.19
N GLY A 50 5.92 -8.23 1.02
CA GLY A 50 6.01 -9.26 2.06
C GLY A 50 4.85 -9.27 3.07
N ARG A 51 4.22 -8.13 3.34
CA ARG A 51 3.04 -8.04 4.22
C ARG A 51 1.70 -8.18 3.49
N GLY A 52 1.68 -8.15 2.16
CA GLY A 52 0.46 -8.22 1.37
C GLY A 52 -0.50 -7.03 1.57
N GLU A 53 -0.01 -5.88 2.03
CA GLU A 53 -0.85 -4.71 2.40
C GLU A 53 -1.05 -3.70 1.26
N GLY A 54 -0.23 -3.76 0.20
CA GLY A 54 -0.25 -2.76 -0.87
C GLY A 54 -1.61 -2.62 -1.55
N ALA A 55 -2.21 -3.72 -1.99
CA ALA A 55 -3.52 -3.72 -2.64
C ALA A 55 -4.64 -3.22 -1.70
N ASN A 56 -4.63 -3.63 -0.44
CA ASN A 56 -5.63 -3.19 0.55
C ASN A 56 -5.49 -1.68 0.84
N THR A 57 -4.27 -1.16 0.87
CA THR A 57 -4.00 0.27 1.03
C THR A 57 -4.52 1.05 -0.17
N ALA A 58 -4.27 0.57 -1.39
CA ALA A 58 -4.78 1.19 -2.61
C ALA A 58 -6.32 1.17 -2.69
N LEU A 59 -6.97 0.09 -2.28
CA LEU A 59 -8.43 0.00 -2.20
C LEU A 59 -9.01 0.99 -1.16
N ARG A 60 -8.30 1.20 -0.06
CA ARG A 60 -8.65 2.23 0.92
C ARG A 60 -8.56 3.63 0.33
N ASP A 61 -7.51 3.92 -0.45
CA ASP A 61 -7.37 5.19 -1.17
C ASP A 61 -8.58 5.43 -2.07
N ALA A 62 -8.92 4.43 -2.90
CA ALA A 62 -10.05 4.53 -3.82
C ALA A 62 -11.37 4.80 -3.08
N ALA A 63 -11.60 4.15 -1.95
CA ALA A 63 -12.79 4.36 -1.13
C ALA A 63 -12.86 5.78 -0.53
N LEU A 64 -11.72 6.30 -0.05
CA LEU A 64 -11.64 7.66 0.50
C LEU A 64 -11.76 8.72 -0.58
N LEU A 65 -11.07 8.53 -1.72
CA LEU A 65 -11.17 9.44 -2.86
C LEU A 65 -12.61 9.49 -3.41
N ARG A 66 -13.27 8.32 -3.54
CA ARG A 66 -14.68 8.26 -3.91
C ARG A 66 -15.55 9.12 -2.98
N ARG A 67 -15.38 9.01 -1.67
CA ARG A 67 -16.13 9.84 -0.69
C ARG A 67 -15.87 11.33 -0.91
N ALA A 68 -14.61 11.71 -1.07
CA ALA A 68 -14.23 13.10 -1.33
C ALA A 68 -14.89 13.64 -2.58
N LEU A 69 -14.91 12.86 -3.68
CA LEU A 69 -15.55 13.26 -4.94
C LEU A 69 -17.06 13.34 -4.81
N VAL A 70 -17.70 12.40 -4.12
CA VAL A 70 -19.16 12.45 -3.85
C VAL A 70 -19.52 13.70 -3.05
N ASP A 71 -18.77 14.01 -2.00
CA ASP A 71 -18.99 15.22 -1.19
C ASP A 71 -18.85 16.51 -2.02
N ALA A 72 -17.91 16.51 -2.96
CA ALA A 72 -17.69 17.65 -3.85
C ALA A 72 -18.81 17.81 -4.90
N VAL A 73 -19.25 16.72 -5.54
CA VAL A 73 -20.31 16.80 -6.57
C VAL A 73 -21.72 17.01 -6.00
N THR A 74 -21.90 16.76 -4.70
CA THR A 74 -23.15 17.07 -3.98
C THR A 74 -23.12 18.42 -3.27
N ASP A 75 -22.17 19.29 -3.63
CA ASP A 75 -21.97 20.64 -3.09
C ASP A 75 -21.82 20.71 -1.56
N ARG A 76 -21.50 19.60 -0.89
CA ARG A 76 -21.27 19.58 0.55
C ARG A 76 -19.95 20.24 0.93
N VAL A 77 -18.92 20.06 0.09
CA VAL A 77 -17.57 20.57 0.33
C VAL A 77 -16.94 20.97 -1.02
N PRO A 78 -16.28 22.12 -1.13
CA PRO A 78 -15.53 22.46 -2.33
C PRO A 78 -14.50 21.39 -2.70
N LEU A 79 -14.38 21.06 -3.98
CA LEU A 79 -13.52 19.96 -4.47
C LEU A 79 -12.07 20.06 -3.94
N TYR A 80 -11.48 21.27 -3.93
CA TYR A 80 -10.12 21.45 -3.43
C TYR A 80 -9.96 21.07 -1.95
N ARG A 81 -10.99 21.34 -1.13
CA ARG A 81 -10.99 20.92 0.29
C ARG A 81 -11.18 19.43 0.46
N ALA A 82 -12.12 18.84 -0.29
CA ALA A 82 -12.38 17.40 -0.27
C ALA A 82 -11.12 16.63 -0.66
N LYS A 83 -10.46 17.05 -1.75
CA LYS A 83 -9.20 16.49 -2.24
C LYS A 83 -8.08 16.65 -1.19
N ALA A 84 -7.91 17.82 -0.62
CA ALA A 84 -6.86 18.07 0.38
C ALA A 84 -7.03 17.20 1.64
N ARG A 85 -8.27 16.93 2.08
CA ARG A 85 -8.56 16.01 3.18
C ARG A 85 -8.17 14.58 2.83
N TYR A 86 -8.54 14.11 1.64
CA TYR A 86 -8.15 12.80 1.12
C TYR A 86 -6.63 12.65 1.10
N GLU A 87 -5.90 13.59 0.49
CA GLU A 87 -4.44 13.55 0.36
C GLU A 87 -3.76 13.51 1.73
N THR A 88 -4.22 14.33 2.68
CA THR A 88 -3.66 14.34 4.04
C THR A 88 -3.83 12.98 4.73
N GLU A 89 -5.00 12.38 4.61
CA GLU A 89 -5.26 11.09 5.25
C GLU A 89 -4.51 9.96 4.55
N MET A 90 -4.51 9.94 3.22
CA MET A 90 -3.81 8.97 2.39
C MET A 90 -2.30 8.98 2.68
N LEU A 91 -1.64 10.14 2.71
CA LEU A 91 -0.23 10.24 3.03
C LEU A 91 0.09 9.67 4.42
N ARG A 92 -0.76 9.97 5.42
CA ARG A 92 -0.57 9.50 6.79
C ARG A 92 -0.58 7.98 6.91
N TYR A 93 -1.62 7.31 6.41
CA TYR A 93 -1.70 5.85 6.55
C TYR A 93 -0.89 5.10 5.50
N GLY A 94 -0.77 5.63 4.28
CA GLY A 94 -0.01 5.00 3.21
C GLY A 94 1.47 4.92 3.57
N PHE A 95 2.07 6.02 4.02
CA PHE A 95 3.48 5.98 4.43
C PHE A 95 3.72 5.26 5.76
N ARG A 96 2.71 5.15 6.63
CA ARG A 96 2.78 4.23 7.76
C ARG A 96 2.87 2.78 7.28
N ALA A 97 2.02 2.36 6.34
CA ALA A 97 2.09 1.02 5.76
C ALA A 97 3.43 0.76 5.05
N VAL A 98 3.98 1.74 4.33
CA VAL A 98 5.33 1.67 3.74
C VAL A 98 6.39 1.44 4.82
N ALA A 99 6.37 2.20 5.92
CA ALA A 99 7.32 2.06 7.01
C ALA A 99 7.21 0.68 7.67
N ASP A 100 5.99 0.22 7.95
CA ASP A 100 5.74 -1.09 8.53
C ASP A 100 6.23 -2.22 7.62
N SER A 101 6.03 -2.11 6.31
CA SER A 101 6.50 -3.11 5.33
C SER A 101 8.04 -3.16 5.22
N ARG A 102 8.73 -2.06 5.48
CA ARG A 102 10.19 -2.00 5.48
C ARG A 102 10.81 -2.56 6.76
N ASN A 103 10.21 -2.22 7.90
CA ASN A 103 10.75 -2.59 9.22
C ASN A 103 10.45 -4.04 9.56
N ASN A 104 9.35 -4.60 9.09
CA ASN A 104 8.97 -5.98 9.34
C ASN A 104 8.24 -6.60 8.13
N PRO A 105 8.95 -6.90 7.04
CA PRO A 105 8.35 -7.30 5.77
C PRO A 105 7.59 -8.63 5.82
N PHE A 106 7.84 -9.48 6.83
CA PHE A 106 7.23 -10.81 6.96
C PHE A 106 6.40 -10.98 8.23
N ALA A 107 6.17 -9.91 9.00
CA ALA A 107 5.30 -10.01 10.16
C ALA A 107 3.86 -10.33 9.74
N PRO A 108 3.20 -11.27 10.43
CA PRO A 108 1.78 -11.49 10.22
C PRO A 108 1.01 -10.20 10.54
N ARG A 109 -0.07 -9.97 9.78
CA ARG A 109 -0.98 -8.86 10.07
C ARG A 109 -1.52 -9.04 11.50
N SER A 110 -1.32 -8.04 12.34
CA SER A 110 -2.07 -7.94 13.58
C SER A 110 -3.54 -7.69 13.21
N GLY A 111 -4.33 -8.78 13.16
CA GLY A 111 -5.77 -8.68 13.02
C GLY A 111 -6.38 -8.04 14.27
N PRO A 112 -7.55 -7.41 14.19
CA PRO A 112 -8.29 -7.03 15.38
C PRO A 112 -8.68 -8.34 16.11
N GLY A 113 -7.94 -8.71 17.17
CA GLY A 113 -8.29 -9.82 18.05
C GLY A 113 -7.32 -10.99 18.17
N GLY A 114 -6.06 -10.87 17.81
CA GLY A 114 -5.05 -11.89 18.09
C GLY A 114 -4.37 -11.66 19.43
N SER A 115 -4.87 -12.27 20.51
CA SER A 115 -4.05 -12.49 21.71
C SER A 115 -2.92 -13.46 21.38
N PRO A 116 -1.70 -13.23 21.89
CA PRO A 116 -0.62 -14.22 21.76
C PRO A 116 -0.98 -15.46 22.57
N VAL A 117 -0.91 -16.61 21.95
CA VAL A 117 -0.88 -17.91 22.61
C VAL A 117 0.56 -18.25 22.93
#